data_8081c15e940c8769873a90836d427330
#
_entry.id   8081c15e940c8769873a90836d427330
#
_cell.length_a   1.000
_cell.length_b   1.000
_cell.length_c   1.000
_cell.angle_alpha   90.00
_cell.angle_beta   90.00
_cell.angle_gamma   90.00
#
_symmetry.space_group_name_H-M   'P 1'
#
loop_
_entity.id
_entity.type
_entity.pdbx_description
1 polymer ?
#
loop_
_entity_poly.entity_id
_entity_poly.type
_entity_poly.pdbx_seq_one_letter_code
_entity_poly.pdbx_strand_id
1 'polypeptide(L)'
;MIKCILVDDEPLARSLLEAHIAEIPYLQLLGSFKNAIEASDFLAKQTIDVIFLDIQMPKLTGLDFLSTISNPPKVIFTTAYREYALESYELEAVDYLLKPITFSRFLKAVNKLSDGVQTVSKGDTERQAADHLFVSSNKKQVKVVLHDISYIESLKDYIRIHLPNESLVIKEQLGKIIEQLPSYFIRIHRSYVVNSKKITAYTAQDVEIAKLEIPIGGKYKEYVFSYLKNSLKP
;
A
#
# COMPACT_ATOMS: atom_id res chain seq x y z
N MET A 1 2.14 -20.22 14.36
CA MET A 1 3.08 -19.84 13.26
C MET A 1 2.28 -19.84 11.98
N ILE A 2 2.45 -18.80 11.16
CA ILE A 2 1.77 -18.65 9.86
C ILE A 2 2.62 -19.35 8.82
N LYS A 3 2.08 -20.40 8.20
CA LYS A 3 2.75 -21.17 7.16
C LYS A 3 2.67 -20.44 5.83
N CYS A 4 3.81 -20.15 5.23
CA CYS A 4 3.87 -19.41 3.97
C CYS A 4 4.65 -20.15 2.90
N ILE A 5 4.35 -19.83 1.65
CA ILE A 5 5.16 -20.15 0.48
C ILE A 5 5.47 -18.88 -0.31
N LEU A 6 6.53 -18.97 -1.11
CA LEU A 6 6.98 -17.92 -2.00
C LEU A 6 6.99 -18.44 -3.44
N VAL A 7 6.42 -17.68 -4.37
CA VAL A 7 6.35 -18.02 -5.79
C VAL A 7 6.79 -16.80 -6.60
N ASP A 8 7.97 -16.88 -7.23
CA ASP A 8 8.55 -15.78 -8.02
C ASP A 8 9.59 -16.40 -8.98
N ASP A 9 9.60 -16.04 -10.24
CA ASP A 9 10.56 -16.62 -11.20
C ASP A 9 11.97 -16.01 -11.09
N GLU A 10 12.07 -14.81 -10.48
CA GLU A 10 13.33 -14.09 -10.31
C GLU A 10 14.12 -14.60 -9.08
N PRO A 11 15.31 -15.23 -9.24
CA PRO A 11 16.05 -15.78 -8.11
C PRO A 11 16.44 -14.76 -7.04
N LEU A 12 16.78 -13.52 -7.45
CA LEU A 12 17.17 -12.46 -6.51
C LEU A 12 16.00 -11.97 -5.68
N ALA A 13 14.81 -11.85 -6.28
CA ALA A 13 13.60 -11.49 -5.55
C ALA A 13 13.21 -12.56 -4.54
N ARG A 14 13.32 -13.86 -4.91
CA ARG A 14 13.12 -14.96 -3.97
C ARG A 14 14.07 -14.90 -2.79
N SER A 15 15.39 -14.80 -3.05
CA SER A 15 16.40 -14.75 -1.98
C SER A 15 16.19 -13.57 -1.03
N LEU A 16 15.78 -12.41 -1.55
CA LEU A 16 15.46 -11.23 -0.73
C LEU A 16 14.25 -11.48 0.18
N LEU A 17 13.18 -12.05 -0.37
CA LEU A 17 11.97 -12.35 0.40
C LEU A 17 12.18 -13.49 1.41
N GLU A 18 12.96 -14.51 1.06
CA GLU A 18 13.38 -15.55 1.99
C GLU A 18 14.12 -14.97 3.20
N ALA A 19 15.05 -14.03 2.95
CA ALA A 19 15.75 -13.33 4.02
C ALA A 19 14.79 -12.51 4.89
N HIS A 20 13.82 -11.80 4.27
CA HIS A 20 12.82 -11.03 5.02
C HIS A 20 11.90 -11.93 5.85
N ILE A 21 11.49 -13.09 5.31
CA ILE A 21 10.66 -14.07 6.03
C ILE A 21 11.41 -14.62 7.24
N ALA A 22 12.70 -14.93 7.10
CA ALA A 22 13.53 -15.47 8.17
C ALA A 22 13.69 -14.52 9.38
N GLU A 23 13.59 -13.21 9.15
CA GLU A 23 13.62 -12.20 10.22
C GLU A 23 12.29 -12.11 11.02
N ILE A 24 11.22 -12.79 10.60
CA ILE A 24 9.89 -12.71 11.23
C ILE A 24 9.59 -14.00 12.00
N PRO A 25 9.66 -14.00 13.35
CA PRO A 25 9.60 -15.22 14.16
C PRO A 25 8.30 -16.02 14.03
N TYR A 26 7.20 -15.39 13.64
CA TYR A 26 5.88 -16.01 13.51
C TYR A 26 5.56 -16.50 12.09
N LEU A 27 6.45 -16.29 11.10
CA LEU A 27 6.35 -16.85 9.77
C LEU A 27 7.15 -18.14 9.67
N GLN A 28 6.61 -19.11 8.92
CA GLN A 28 7.29 -20.36 8.58
C GLN A 28 7.27 -20.56 7.08
N LEU A 29 8.39 -20.37 6.41
CA LEU A 29 8.53 -20.67 4.98
C LEU A 29 8.56 -22.18 4.78
N LEU A 30 7.57 -22.73 4.08
CA LEU A 30 7.47 -24.15 3.76
C LEU A 30 7.99 -24.49 2.37
N GLY A 31 8.06 -23.52 1.47
CA GLY A 31 8.59 -23.72 0.13
C GLY A 31 8.79 -22.41 -0.63
N SER A 32 9.75 -22.44 -1.55
CA SER A 32 10.05 -21.35 -2.47
C SER A 32 10.12 -21.91 -3.89
N PHE A 33 9.26 -21.40 -4.78
CA PHE A 33 9.00 -21.95 -6.10
C PHE A 33 9.30 -20.92 -7.18
N LYS A 34 9.83 -21.36 -8.30
CA LYS A 34 10.18 -20.49 -9.44
C LYS A 34 9.02 -20.33 -10.43
N ASN A 35 7.91 -21.03 -10.24
CA ASN A 35 6.72 -20.92 -11.11
C ASN A 35 5.48 -21.48 -10.41
N ALA A 36 4.32 -21.14 -10.99
CA ALA A 36 3.01 -21.52 -10.51
C ALA A 36 2.78 -23.04 -10.51
N ILE A 37 3.36 -23.78 -11.46
CA ILE A 37 3.14 -25.24 -11.60
C ILE A 37 3.75 -25.98 -10.41
N GLU A 38 4.98 -25.66 -10.06
CA GLU A 38 5.66 -26.27 -8.89
C GLU A 38 4.91 -25.93 -7.58
N ALA A 39 4.41 -24.68 -7.46
CA ALA A 39 3.63 -24.26 -6.32
C ALA A 39 2.28 -24.98 -6.23
N SER A 40 1.60 -25.24 -7.36
CA SER A 40 0.34 -25.97 -7.43
C SER A 40 0.45 -27.39 -6.87
N ASP A 41 1.51 -28.12 -7.26
CA ASP A 41 1.76 -29.46 -6.76
C ASP A 41 2.00 -29.51 -5.25
N PHE A 42 2.60 -28.45 -4.71
CA PHE A 42 2.82 -28.31 -3.28
C PHE A 42 1.55 -27.99 -2.52
N LEU A 43 0.76 -27.05 -3.03
CA LEU A 43 -0.51 -26.63 -2.44
C LEU A 43 -1.54 -27.77 -2.38
N ALA A 44 -1.50 -28.70 -3.34
CA ALA A 44 -2.37 -29.88 -3.32
C ALA A 44 -2.06 -30.83 -2.14
N LYS A 45 -0.89 -30.74 -1.51
CA LYS A 45 -0.40 -31.67 -0.47
C LYS A 45 -0.27 -31.02 0.90
N GLN A 46 -0.26 -29.70 0.99
CA GLN A 46 0.04 -28.96 2.21
C GLN A 46 -0.95 -27.80 2.42
N THR A 47 -1.37 -27.61 3.66
CA THR A 47 -2.17 -26.45 4.03
C THR A 47 -1.26 -25.24 4.26
N ILE A 48 -1.52 -24.16 3.55
CA ILE A 48 -0.76 -22.92 3.56
C ILE A 48 -1.69 -21.80 4.00
N ASP A 49 -1.18 -20.91 4.86
CA ASP A 49 -1.95 -19.77 5.36
C ASP A 49 -1.81 -18.55 4.44
N VAL A 50 -0.63 -18.36 3.82
CA VAL A 50 -0.34 -17.22 2.95
C VAL A 50 0.63 -17.57 1.81
N ILE A 51 0.39 -16.99 0.64
CA ILE A 51 1.29 -17.04 -0.52
C ILE A 51 1.85 -15.62 -0.78
N PHE A 52 3.17 -15.50 -0.86
CA PHE A 52 3.84 -14.37 -1.50
C PHE A 52 3.97 -14.72 -2.99
N LEU A 53 3.29 -14.00 -3.86
CA LEU A 53 3.08 -14.39 -5.25
C LEU A 53 3.47 -13.27 -6.20
N ASP A 54 4.45 -13.53 -7.06
CA ASP A 54 4.74 -12.60 -8.15
C ASP A 54 3.60 -12.60 -9.18
N ILE A 55 3.22 -11.40 -9.60
CA ILE A 55 2.18 -11.23 -10.62
C ILE A 55 2.70 -11.67 -11.99
N GLN A 56 3.92 -11.28 -12.35
CA GLN A 56 4.46 -11.54 -13.68
C GLN A 56 5.41 -12.72 -13.66
N MET A 57 4.91 -13.87 -14.02
CA MET A 57 5.69 -15.09 -14.21
C MET A 57 5.50 -15.65 -15.64
N PRO A 58 6.50 -16.32 -16.19
CA PRO A 58 6.38 -16.99 -17.49
C PRO A 58 5.28 -18.06 -17.50
N LYS A 59 4.56 -18.16 -18.62
CA LYS A 59 3.49 -19.13 -18.92
C LYS A 59 2.18 -18.91 -18.18
N LEU A 60 2.20 -18.58 -16.90
CA LEU A 60 0.99 -18.37 -16.09
C LEU A 60 1.26 -17.21 -15.13
N THR A 61 0.48 -16.14 -15.24
CA THR A 61 0.59 -15.01 -14.31
C THR A 61 0.16 -15.41 -12.90
N GLY A 62 0.62 -14.68 -11.89
CA GLY A 62 0.18 -14.93 -10.51
C GLY A 62 -1.32 -14.73 -10.32
N LEU A 63 -1.93 -13.81 -11.07
CA LEU A 63 -3.38 -13.57 -11.05
C LEU A 63 -4.14 -14.76 -11.63
N ASP A 64 -3.73 -15.24 -12.80
CA ASP A 64 -4.33 -16.42 -13.44
C ASP A 64 -4.13 -17.66 -12.57
N PHE A 65 -2.94 -17.82 -11.99
CA PHE A 65 -2.66 -18.94 -11.07
C PHE A 65 -3.61 -18.94 -9.88
N LEU A 66 -3.80 -17.79 -9.22
CA LEU A 66 -4.71 -17.68 -8.09
C LEU A 66 -6.14 -18.07 -8.46
N SER A 67 -6.60 -17.70 -9.65
CA SER A 67 -7.94 -18.04 -10.15
C SER A 67 -8.16 -19.53 -10.38
N THR A 68 -7.09 -20.33 -10.52
CA THR A 68 -7.18 -21.79 -10.67
C THR A 68 -7.38 -22.51 -9.34
N ILE A 69 -7.16 -21.84 -8.20
CA ILE A 69 -7.23 -22.44 -6.87
C ILE A 69 -8.65 -22.26 -6.31
N SER A 70 -9.37 -23.34 -6.10
CA SER A 70 -10.78 -23.30 -5.62
C SER A 70 -10.93 -22.68 -4.22
N ASN A 71 -9.93 -22.79 -3.35
CA ASN A 71 -9.93 -22.20 -2.02
C ASN A 71 -8.54 -21.66 -1.72
N PRO A 72 -8.21 -20.48 -2.27
CA PRO A 72 -6.87 -19.94 -2.19
C PRO A 72 -6.51 -19.53 -0.75
N PRO A 73 -5.26 -19.74 -0.32
CA PRO A 73 -4.75 -19.12 0.88
C PRO A 73 -4.78 -17.59 0.78
N LYS A 74 -4.55 -16.89 1.89
CA LYS A 74 -4.31 -15.45 1.83
C LYS A 74 -3.17 -15.13 0.88
N VAL A 75 -3.26 -14.03 0.13
CA VAL A 75 -2.26 -13.66 -0.87
C VAL A 75 -1.68 -12.30 -0.58
N ILE A 76 -0.36 -12.19 -0.66
CA ILE A 76 0.38 -10.94 -0.75
C ILE A 76 1.09 -10.95 -2.10
N PHE A 77 0.67 -10.10 -3.01
CA PHE A 77 1.29 -10.01 -4.32
C PHE A 77 2.61 -9.24 -4.29
N THR A 78 3.54 -9.66 -5.16
CA THR A 78 4.77 -8.92 -5.46
C THR A 78 4.78 -8.56 -6.93
N THR A 79 5.31 -7.40 -7.30
CA THR A 79 5.33 -6.95 -8.69
C THR A 79 6.33 -5.83 -8.93
N ALA A 80 6.90 -5.76 -10.12
CA ALA A 80 7.70 -4.62 -10.59
C ALA A 80 6.83 -3.46 -11.14
N TYR A 81 5.53 -3.67 -11.35
CA TYR A 81 4.64 -2.74 -12.04
C TYR A 81 3.56 -2.18 -11.13
N ARG A 82 3.44 -0.86 -11.10
CA ARG A 82 2.46 -0.14 -10.26
C ARG A 82 1.01 -0.29 -10.73
N GLU A 83 0.79 -0.54 -12.01
CA GLU A 83 -0.53 -0.66 -12.64
C GLU A 83 -1.33 -1.86 -12.10
N TYR A 84 -0.68 -2.97 -11.81
CA TYR A 84 -1.35 -4.15 -11.25
C TYR A 84 -1.86 -3.95 -9.80
N ALA A 85 -1.30 -3.00 -9.08
CA ALA A 85 -1.82 -2.64 -7.75
C ALA A 85 -3.22 -1.99 -7.83
N LEU A 86 -3.65 -1.53 -9.00
CA LEU A 86 -4.95 -0.90 -9.24
C LEU A 86 -6.00 -1.91 -9.73
N GLU A 87 -5.61 -2.86 -10.60
CA GLU A 87 -6.53 -3.89 -11.15
C GLU A 87 -6.90 -4.97 -10.12
N SER A 88 -6.08 -5.15 -9.12
CA SER A 88 -6.20 -6.23 -8.15
C SER A 88 -7.14 -5.94 -6.97
N TYR A 89 -7.87 -4.85 -7.00
CA TYR A 89 -8.92 -4.55 -6.01
C TYR A 89 -10.09 -5.56 -6.05
N GLU A 90 -10.23 -6.30 -7.16
CA GLU A 90 -11.23 -7.36 -7.32
C GLU A 90 -10.79 -8.71 -6.72
N LEU A 91 -9.49 -8.86 -6.41
CA LEU A 91 -8.94 -10.07 -5.81
C LEU A 91 -8.66 -9.77 -4.34
N GLU A 92 -9.34 -10.36 -3.41
CA GLU A 92 -9.24 -10.20 -1.94
C GLU A 92 -7.81 -10.42 -1.39
N ALA A 93 -6.81 -9.73 -1.98
CA ALA A 93 -5.43 -9.80 -1.56
C ALA A 93 -5.21 -9.04 -0.24
N VAL A 94 -4.38 -9.58 0.63
CA VAL A 94 -4.01 -8.95 1.89
C VAL A 94 -3.20 -7.68 1.65
N ASP A 95 -2.26 -7.72 0.69
CA ASP A 95 -1.44 -6.56 0.33
C ASP A 95 -0.71 -6.75 -1.01
N TYR A 96 -0.07 -5.65 -1.48
CA TYR A 96 0.77 -5.59 -2.68
C TYR A 96 2.14 -5.01 -2.33
N LEU A 97 3.20 -5.68 -2.79
CA LEU A 97 4.58 -5.29 -2.58
C LEU A 97 5.22 -4.93 -3.92
N LEU A 98 5.51 -3.64 -4.12
CA LEU A 98 6.23 -3.19 -5.30
C LEU A 98 7.73 -3.47 -5.14
N LYS A 99 8.33 -4.15 -6.11
CA LYS A 99 9.78 -4.37 -6.18
C LYS A 99 10.52 -3.05 -6.51
N PRO A 100 11.67 -2.72 -5.86
CA PRO A 100 12.37 -3.53 -4.86
C PRO A 100 11.69 -3.47 -3.47
N ILE A 101 11.50 -4.64 -2.85
CA ILE A 101 10.75 -4.78 -1.61
C ILE A 101 11.67 -4.50 -0.41
N THR A 102 11.43 -3.39 0.30
CA THR A 102 12.14 -3.09 1.54
C THR A 102 11.58 -3.89 2.71
N PHE A 103 12.43 -4.22 3.71
CA PHE A 103 11.99 -4.94 4.89
C PHE A 103 10.84 -4.24 5.64
N SER A 104 10.89 -2.92 5.75
CA SER A 104 9.82 -2.15 6.40
C SER A 104 8.47 -2.28 5.68
N ARG A 105 8.47 -2.34 4.33
CA ARG A 105 7.25 -2.53 3.53
C ARG A 105 6.74 -3.97 3.63
N PHE A 106 7.64 -4.94 3.63
CA PHE A 106 7.35 -6.35 3.86
C PHE A 106 6.69 -6.57 5.24
N LEU A 107 7.31 -6.05 6.30
CA LEU A 107 6.79 -6.15 7.67
C LEU A 107 5.37 -5.57 7.80
N LYS A 108 5.08 -4.43 7.14
CA LYS A 108 3.73 -3.86 7.11
C LYS A 108 2.70 -4.78 6.46
N ALA A 109 3.08 -5.46 5.38
CA ALA A 109 2.19 -6.40 4.70
C ALA A 109 1.89 -7.64 5.55
N VAL A 110 2.93 -8.19 6.17
CA VAL A 110 2.82 -9.39 7.01
C VAL A 110 2.00 -9.13 8.28
N ASN A 111 2.12 -7.95 8.88
CA ASN A 111 1.31 -7.59 10.06
C ASN A 111 -0.20 -7.61 9.77
N LYS A 112 -0.63 -7.37 8.54
CA LYS A 112 -2.04 -7.50 8.14
C LYS A 112 -2.57 -8.94 8.19
N LEU A 113 -1.69 -9.94 8.17
CA LEU A 113 -2.08 -11.35 8.31
C LEU A 113 -2.58 -11.69 9.71
N SER A 114 -2.04 -11.03 10.73
CA SER A 114 -2.37 -11.27 12.15
C SER A 114 -3.73 -10.69 12.55
N ASP A 115 -4.23 -9.69 11.83
CA ASP A 115 -5.51 -9.03 12.12
C ASP A 115 -6.74 -9.92 11.81
N GLY A 116 -6.54 -11.12 11.27
CA GLY A 116 -7.61 -12.07 10.92
C GLY A 116 -8.05 -13.06 12.00
N VAL A 117 -7.48 -13.04 13.21
CA VAL A 117 -7.76 -14.02 14.29
C VAL A 117 -8.52 -13.42 15.48
N GLN A 118 -9.01 -12.21 15.38
CA GLN A 118 -9.95 -11.70 16.38
C GLN A 118 -11.29 -11.37 15.72
N THR A 119 -12.30 -12.15 16.08
CA THR A 119 -13.72 -11.78 15.98
C THR A 119 -13.89 -10.49 16.78
N VAL A 120 -13.79 -9.36 16.11
CA VAL A 120 -14.02 -8.07 16.71
C VAL A 120 -15.42 -7.62 16.40
N SER A 121 -16.24 -7.54 17.45
CA SER A 121 -17.41 -6.70 17.52
C SER A 121 -17.14 -5.34 16.88
N LYS A 122 -18.07 -4.89 16.02
CA LYS A 122 -18.11 -3.53 15.48
C LYS A 122 -17.98 -2.52 16.62
N GLY A 123 -16.88 -1.82 16.69
CA GLY A 123 -16.60 -0.74 17.62
C GLY A 123 -15.12 -0.41 17.57
N ASP A 124 -14.79 0.66 16.90
CA ASP A 124 -13.58 1.48 17.01
C ASP A 124 -12.24 0.75 17.25
N THR A 125 -11.59 0.35 16.17
CA THR A 125 -10.13 0.32 16.14
C THR A 125 -9.66 0.90 14.80
N GLU A 126 -9.66 2.21 14.72
CA GLU A 126 -8.81 2.94 13.79
C GLU A 126 -7.37 2.44 14.04
N ARG A 127 -6.78 1.79 13.02
CA ARG A 127 -5.37 1.44 13.01
C ARG A 127 -4.58 2.66 13.48
N GLN A 128 -3.78 2.49 14.50
CA GLN A 128 -2.67 3.40 14.78
C GLN A 128 -1.66 3.32 13.61
N ALA A 129 -2.00 3.89 12.46
CA ALA A 129 -1.01 4.49 11.59
C ALA A 129 -0.24 5.43 12.51
N ALA A 130 1.09 5.43 12.44
CA ALA A 130 1.88 6.36 13.25
C ALA A 130 1.22 7.74 13.13
N ASP A 131 0.69 8.29 14.22
CA ASP A 131 -0.08 9.56 14.23
C ASP A 131 0.75 10.75 13.73
N HIS A 132 2.03 10.51 13.41
CA HIS A 132 2.97 11.56 13.05
C HIS A 132 4.05 11.07 12.08
N LEU A 133 4.60 12.01 11.36
CA LEU A 133 5.75 11.87 10.46
C LEU A 133 6.88 12.77 10.97
N PHE A 134 8.13 12.27 10.93
CA PHE A 134 9.29 13.12 11.14
C PHE A 134 9.82 13.62 9.80
N VAL A 135 9.91 14.94 9.65
CA VAL A 135 10.42 15.60 8.44
C VAL A 135 11.62 16.46 8.75
N SER A 136 12.61 16.47 7.85
CA SER A 136 13.78 17.33 8.01
C SER A 136 13.49 18.72 7.45
N SER A 137 13.35 19.72 8.33
CA SER A 137 13.17 21.12 7.98
C SER A 137 14.20 21.97 8.72
N ASN A 138 14.91 22.84 8.01
CA ASN A 138 15.93 23.74 8.58
C ASN A 138 16.94 23.03 9.49
N LYS A 139 17.47 21.88 9.03
CA LYS A 139 18.42 21.02 9.79
C LYS A 139 17.87 20.46 11.12
N LYS A 140 16.57 20.50 11.32
CA LYS A 140 15.89 19.93 12.48
C LYS A 140 14.93 18.82 12.03
N GLN A 141 14.78 17.80 12.86
CA GLN A 141 13.71 16.82 12.70
C GLN A 141 12.44 17.39 13.36
N VAL A 142 11.44 17.69 12.53
CA VAL A 142 10.16 18.25 12.99
C VAL A 142 9.13 17.12 12.99
N LYS A 143 8.48 16.91 14.14
CA LYS A 143 7.36 15.98 14.26
C LYS A 143 6.10 16.65 13.70
N VAL A 144 5.50 16.05 12.69
CA VAL A 144 4.28 16.51 12.05
C VAL A 144 3.17 15.49 12.31
N VAL A 145 2.10 15.92 12.95
CA VAL A 145 0.93 15.08 13.18
C VAL A 145 0.16 14.91 11.86
N LEU A 146 -0.07 13.67 11.44
CA LEU A 146 -0.68 13.40 10.12
C LEU A 146 -2.10 13.94 10.01
N HIS A 147 -2.86 13.86 11.08
CA HIS A 147 -4.22 14.42 11.13
C HIS A 147 -4.24 15.92 10.86
N ASP A 148 -3.19 16.67 11.22
CA ASP A 148 -3.13 18.11 11.04
C ASP A 148 -2.80 18.49 9.59
N ILE A 149 -2.20 17.60 8.81
CA ILE A 149 -1.91 17.88 7.41
C ILE A 149 -3.21 18.03 6.61
N SER A 150 -3.39 19.17 6.00
CA SER A 150 -4.52 19.45 5.10
C SER A 150 -4.23 18.98 3.68
N TYR A 151 -3.12 19.41 3.14
CA TYR A 151 -2.62 19.00 1.83
C TYR A 151 -1.11 19.23 1.72
N ILE A 152 -0.49 18.66 0.69
CA ILE A 152 0.93 18.80 0.39
C ILE A 152 1.06 19.27 -1.05
N GLU A 153 1.85 20.33 -1.25
CA GLU A 153 2.11 20.96 -2.53
C GLU A 153 3.55 20.73 -2.98
N SER A 154 3.75 20.41 -4.26
CA SER A 154 5.08 20.30 -4.87
C SER A 154 5.60 21.67 -5.32
N LEU A 155 6.82 22.02 -4.92
CA LEU A 155 7.53 23.24 -5.25
C LEU A 155 8.89 22.90 -5.88
N LYS A 156 8.89 22.37 -7.11
CA LYS A 156 10.11 21.87 -7.81
C LYS A 156 10.82 20.79 -6.99
N ASP A 157 11.94 21.09 -6.38
CA ASP A 157 12.77 20.18 -5.58
C ASP A 157 12.34 20.08 -4.11
N TYR A 158 11.31 20.81 -3.74
CA TYR A 158 10.76 20.88 -2.38
C TYR A 158 9.29 20.54 -2.39
N ILE A 159 8.78 20.19 -1.21
CA ILE A 159 7.35 20.11 -0.96
C ILE A 159 7.00 21.04 0.21
N ARG A 160 5.77 21.56 0.17
CA ARG A 160 5.18 22.32 1.27
C ARG A 160 4.05 21.51 1.89
N ILE A 161 4.17 21.25 3.18
CA ILE A 161 3.15 20.60 3.99
C ILE A 161 2.31 21.68 4.65
N HIS A 162 1.02 21.71 4.34
CA HIS A 162 0.08 22.70 4.88
C HIS A 162 -0.62 22.16 6.11
N LEU A 163 -0.41 22.83 7.23
CA LEU A 163 -1.00 22.58 8.54
C LEU A 163 -2.03 23.68 8.87
N PRO A 164 -2.85 23.55 9.92
CA PRO A 164 -3.92 24.51 10.21
C PRO A 164 -3.42 25.95 10.43
N ASN A 165 -2.27 26.13 11.06
CA ASN A 165 -1.74 27.43 11.44
C ASN A 165 -0.39 27.78 10.82
N GLU A 166 0.25 26.84 10.13
CA GLU A 166 1.58 27.02 9.56
C GLU A 166 1.80 26.14 8.32
N SER A 167 2.90 26.35 7.63
CA SER A 167 3.36 25.43 6.59
C SER A 167 4.85 25.12 6.75
N LEU A 168 5.23 23.88 6.45
CA LEU A 168 6.59 23.41 6.49
C LEU A 168 7.10 23.16 5.07
N VAL A 169 8.25 23.73 4.74
CA VAL A 169 8.93 23.45 3.46
C VAL A 169 10.09 22.49 3.71
N ILE A 170 10.10 21.38 3.00
CA ILE A 170 11.14 20.36 3.12
C ILE A 170 11.67 19.98 1.75
N LYS A 171 12.95 19.58 1.69
CA LYS A 171 13.56 19.06 0.46
C LYS A 171 13.20 17.59 0.29
N GLU A 172 12.11 17.33 -0.38
CA GLU A 172 11.61 15.98 -0.66
C GLU A 172 10.76 15.99 -1.93
N GLN A 173 10.57 14.85 -2.55
CA GLN A 173 9.70 14.67 -3.71
C GLN A 173 8.31 14.21 -3.30
N LEU A 174 7.27 14.72 -3.98
CA LEU A 174 5.87 14.38 -3.69
C LEU A 174 5.59 12.86 -3.82
N GLY A 175 6.31 12.18 -4.73
CA GLY A 175 6.21 10.72 -4.90
C GLY A 175 6.72 9.94 -3.69
N LYS A 176 7.82 10.39 -3.07
CA LYS A 176 8.40 9.71 -1.91
C LYS A 176 7.63 9.96 -0.62
N ILE A 177 7.12 11.19 -0.42
CA ILE A 177 6.36 11.48 0.80
C ILE A 177 5.06 10.71 0.84
N ILE A 178 4.37 10.53 -0.30
CA ILE A 178 3.08 9.82 -0.35
C ILE A 178 3.22 8.34 0.03
N GLU A 179 4.40 7.73 -0.17
CA GLU A 179 4.67 6.35 0.22
C GLU A 179 4.73 6.16 1.76
N GLN A 180 4.97 7.25 2.48
CA GLN A 180 5.03 7.28 3.95
C GLN A 180 3.70 7.68 4.59
N LEU A 181 2.74 8.14 3.78
CA LEU A 181 1.45 8.62 4.25
C LEU A 181 0.40 7.51 4.25
N PRO A 182 -0.57 7.56 5.19
CA PRO A 182 -1.73 6.67 5.17
C PRO A 182 -2.57 6.78 3.90
N SER A 183 -3.38 5.77 3.63
CA SER A 183 -4.21 5.66 2.42
C SER A 183 -5.27 6.78 2.25
N TYR A 184 -5.59 7.51 3.31
CA TYR A 184 -6.47 8.67 3.22
C TYR A 184 -5.79 9.93 2.67
N PHE A 185 -4.47 9.89 2.39
CA PHE A 185 -3.80 10.89 1.57
C PHE A 185 -3.84 10.46 0.11
N ILE A 186 -4.56 11.19 -0.71
CA ILE A 186 -4.74 10.88 -2.12
C ILE A 186 -4.05 11.91 -3.02
N ARG A 187 -3.40 11.42 -4.07
CA ARG A 187 -2.80 12.30 -5.07
C ARG A 187 -3.84 12.70 -6.08
N ILE A 188 -4.17 13.99 -6.13
CA ILE A 188 -5.22 14.53 -7.02
C ILE A 188 -4.66 15.30 -8.20
N HIS A 189 -3.36 15.67 -8.16
CA HIS A 189 -2.70 16.41 -9.20
C HIS A 189 -1.21 16.07 -9.26
N ARG A 190 -0.51 16.40 -10.36
CA ARG A 190 0.95 16.25 -10.42
C ARG A 190 1.68 16.98 -9.29
N SER A 191 1.08 18.06 -8.77
CA SER A 191 1.64 18.91 -7.74
C SER A 191 0.92 18.87 -6.41
N TYR A 192 -0.17 18.09 -6.26
CA TYR A 192 -0.95 18.07 -5.02
C TYR A 192 -1.30 16.67 -4.53
N VAL A 193 -1.11 16.47 -3.23
CA VAL A 193 -1.62 15.37 -2.43
C VAL A 193 -2.53 15.96 -1.35
N VAL A 194 -3.72 15.44 -1.15
CA VAL A 194 -4.68 15.96 -0.18
C VAL A 194 -5.05 14.91 0.86
N ASN A 195 -5.35 15.36 2.06
CA ASN A 195 -5.98 14.56 3.10
C ASN A 195 -7.48 14.47 2.82
N SER A 196 -7.95 13.31 2.39
CA SER A 196 -9.36 13.12 2.02
C SER A 196 -10.33 13.33 3.18
N LYS A 197 -9.88 13.14 4.41
CA LYS A 197 -10.67 13.41 5.63
C LYS A 197 -10.92 14.91 5.87
N LYS A 198 -10.20 15.78 5.16
CA LYS A 198 -10.32 17.25 5.24
C LYS A 198 -11.02 17.87 4.05
N ILE A 199 -11.46 17.08 3.08
CA ILE A 199 -12.23 17.56 1.93
C ILE A 199 -13.62 17.96 2.44
N THR A 200 -13.99 19.22 2.20
CA THR A 200 -15.30 19.80 2.57
C THR A 200 -16.30 19.76 1.42
N ALA A 201 -15.83 19.89 0.17
CA ALA A 201 -16.63 19.79 -1.03
C ALA A 201 -15.76 19.33 -2.22
N TYR A 202 -16.37 18.92 -3.31
CA TYR A 202 -15.68 18.66 -4.57
C TYR A 202 -16.57 18.90 -5.78
N THR A 203 -15.92 19.26 -6.89
CA THR A 203 -16.55 19.40 -8.19
C THR A 203 -15.93 18.44 -9.21
N ALA A 204 -16.32 18.52 -10.47
CA ALA A 204 -15.68 17.78 -11.56
C ALA A 204 -14.24 18.25 -11.87
N GLN A 205 -13.77 19.37 -11.29
CA GLN A 205 -12.49 19.99 -11.61
C GLN A 205 -11.57 20.17 -10.40
N ASP A 206 -12.10 20.21 -9.19
CA ASP A 206 -11.37 20.54 -7.96
C ASP A 206 -11.94 19.83 -6.74
N VAL A 207 -11.16 19.86 -5.65
CA VAL A 207 -11.60 19.54 -4.29
C VAL A 207 -11.42 20.77 -3.41
N GLU A 208 -12.34 20.99 -2.47
CA GLU A 208 -12.26 22.07 -1.51
C GLU A 208 -11.75 21.57 -0.15
N ILE A 209 -10.74 22.26 0.38
CA ILE A 209 -10.21 22.06 1.73
C ILE A 209 -10.09 23.43 2.40
N ALA A 210 -10.78 23.64 3.52
CA ALA A 210 -10.73 24.89 4.27
C ALA A 210 -10.96 26.16 3.40
N LYS A 211 -11.91 26.11 2.45
CA LYS A 211 -12.25 27.14 1.46
C LYS A 211 -11.22 27.35 0.36
N LEU A 212 -10.21 26.51 0.25
CA LEU A 212 -9.24 26.52 -0.84
C LEU A 212 -9.65 25.45 -1.88
N GLU A 213 -9.84 25.87 -3.13
CA GLU A 213 -10.06 24.99 -4.27
C GLU A 213 -8.74 24.47 -4.82
N ILE A 214 -8.54 23.15 -4.81
CA ILE A 214 -7.33 22.50 -5.30
C ILE A 214 -7.69 21.70 -6.55
N PRO A 215 -7.06 21.99 -7.71
CA PRO A 215 -7.46 21.39 -8.98
C PRO A 215 -7.14 19.91 -9.06
N ILE A 216 -8.06 19.14 -9.67
CA ILE A 216 -7.87 17.74 -10.00
C ILE A 216 -7.24 17.63 -11.38
N GLY A 217 -6.03 17.09 -11.48
CA GLY A 217 -5.35 16.86 -12.75
C GLY A 217 -6.05 15.79 -13.60
N GLY A 218 -6.12 15.98 -14.91
CA GLY A 218 -6.88 15.12 -15.82
C GLY A 218 -6.59 13.62 -15.65
N LYS A 219 -5.32 13.25 -15.46
CA LYS A 219 -4.90 11.84 -15.23
C LYS A 219 -5.34 11.25 -13.87
N TYR A 220 -5.79 12.09 -12.95
CA TYR A 220 -6.18 11.67 -11.59
C TYR A 220 -7.69 11.63 -11.38
N LYS A 221 -8.48 12.17 -12.32
CA LYS A 221 -9.93 12.34 -12.18
C LYS A 221 -10.64 11.04 -11.88
N GLU A 222 -10.42 10.02 -12.68
CA GLU A 222 -11.07 8.72 -12.54
C GLU A 222 -10.82 8.10 -11.16
N TYR A 223 -9.55 8.05 -10.76
CA TYR A 223 -9.15 7.58 -9.45
C TYR A 223 -9.79 8.38 -8.30
N VAL A 224 -9.71 9.71 -8.37
CA VAL A 224 -10.24 10.60 -7.32
C VAL A 224 -11.74 10.41 -7.16
N PHE A 225 -12.50 10.35 -8.26
CA PHE A 225 -13.94 10.16 -8.19
C PHE A 225 -14.35 8.78 -7.70
N SER A 226 -13.63 7.74 -8.11
CA SER A 226 -13.84 6.38 -7.57
C SER A 226 -13.60 6.35 -6.06
N TYR A 227 -12.50 6.94 -5.61
CA TYR A 227 -12.15 7.02 -4.19
C TYR A 227 -13.22 7.78 -3.38
N LEU A 228 -13.62 8.99 -3.83
CA LEU A 228 -14.61 9.82 -3.13
C LEU A 228 -16.00 9.16 -3.07
N LYS A 229 -16.44 8.50 -4.15
CA LYS A 229 -17.70 7.75 -4.16
C LYS A 229 -17.73 6.60 -3.16
N ASN A 230 -16.58 5.92 -2.97
CA ASN A 230 -16.48 4.78 -2.07
C ASN A 230 -16.26 5.19 -0.60
N SER A 231 -15.60 6.33 -0.36
CA SER A 231 -15.27 6.82 0.99
C SER A 231 -16.37 7.70 1.60
N LEU A 232 -17.29 8.24 0.80
CA LEU A 232 -18.37 9.14 1.24
C LEU A 232 -19.75 8.47 1.20
N LYS A 233 -19.82 7.13 1.07
CA LYS A 233 -21.10 6.44 1.33
C LYS A 233 -21.40 6.50 2.83
N PRO A 234 -22.59 6.96 3.21
CA PRO A 234 -23.01 7.06 4.61
C PRO A 234 -23.08 5.69 5.30
#